data_76b4cfc53c99974850b3f722ebfa8d7a
#
_entry.id   76b4cfc53c99974850b3f722ebfa8d7a
#
_cell.length_a   1.000
_cell.length_b   1.000
_cell.length_c   1.000
_cell.angle_alpha   90.00
_cell.angle_beta   90.00
_cell.angle_gamma   90.00
#
_symmetry.space_group_name_H-M   'P 1'
#
loop_
_entity.id
_entity.type
_entity.pdbx_description
1 polymer ?
#
loop_
_entity_poly.entity_id
_entity_poly.type
_entity_poly.pdbx_seq_one_letter_code
_entity_poly.pdbx_strand_id
1 'polypeptide(L)'
;MKFFIRTAFLIFLGIHSMAAQLNAQHDTLQWHTEKDFTVQGKVREAGTLPFQRFPDEMQSKVREPVWNLSMNSAGLYVDFYTNSPTVEVKYEVEGELAFPHMPATGVSGVDLYALEKSGNWLWVRGNYHFGDTISY
;
A
#
# COMPACT_ATOMS: atom_id res chain seq x y z
N MET A 1 5.86 -8.09 5.87
CA MET A 1 4.99 -6.91 5.92
C MET A 1 3.57 -7.34 5.58
N LYS A 2 2.59 -7.04 6.43
CA LYS A 2 1.16 -7.23 6.13
C LYS A 2 0.62 -5.89 5.68
N PHE A 3 -0.06 -5.86 4.54
CA PHE A 3 -0.53 -4.62 3.91
C PHE A 3 -2.06 -4.62 3.83
N PHE A 4 -2.70 -3.54 4.29
CA PHE A 4 -4.15 -3.36 4.21
C PHE A 4 -4.46 -2.01 3.56
N ILE A 5 -5.22 -2.01 2.49
CA ILE A 5 -5.70 -0.80 1.82
C ILE A 5 -7.22 -0.70 2.00
N ARG A 6 -7.68 0.48 2.38
CA ARG A 6 -9.09 0.77 2.61
C ARG A 6 -9.60 1.80 1.60
N THR A 7 -10.65 1.44 0.86
CA THR A 7 -11.27 2.31 -0.14
C THR A 7 -12.76 2.47 0.12
N ALA A 8 -13.31 3.69 -0.04
CA ALA A 8 -14.74 3.97 0.09
C ALA A 8 -15.41 3.98 -1.30
N PHE A 9 -16.56 3.32 -1.43
CA PHE A 9 -17.32 3.21 -2.68
C PHE A 9 -18.54 4.14 -2.65
N LEU A 10 -18.65 5.08 -3.61
CA LEU A 10 -19.81 5.94 -3.81
C LEU A 10 -20.70 5.36 -4.93
N ILE A 11 -21.92 4.93 -4.61
CA ILE A 11 -22.91 4.53 -5.61
C ILE A 11 -23.77 5.75 -5.94
N PHE A 12 -23.76 6.16 -7.21
CA PHE A 12 -24.61 7.23 -7.75
C PHE A 12 -25.90 6.63 -8.29
N LEU A 13 -27.03 6.85 -7.64
CA LEU A 13 -28.35 6.53 -8.18
C LEU A 13 -29.13 7.81 -8.51
N GLY A 14 -29.69 7.80 -9.72
CA GLY A 14 -30.35 8.92 -10.35
C GLY A 14 -31.61 9.42 -9.64
N ILE A 15 -31.89 10.67 -9.89
CA ILE A 15 -32.93 11.55 -9.35
C ILE A 15 -34.33 11.04 -9.69
N HIS A 16 -35.13 10.71 -8.67
CA HIS A 16 -36.58 10.89 -8.68
C HIS A 16 -36.98 11.51 -7.34
N SER A 17 -37.63 12.65 -7.44
CA SER A 17 -38.10 13.50 -6.33
C SER A 17 -39.08 12.77 -5.43
N MET A 18 -38.67 12.51 -4.19
CA MET A 18 -39.54 12.43 -3.02
C MET A 18 -38.69 12.67 -1.77
N ALA A 19 -39.23 13.52 -0.90
CA ALA A 19 -38.79 13.93 0.42
C ALA A 19 -37.43 13.36 0.90
N ALA A 20 -36.45 14.24 1.04
CA ALA A 20 -35.12 13.96 1.54
C ALA A 20 -35.15 13.36 2.95
N GLN A 21 -35.10 12.04 3.07
CA GLN A 21 -34.41 11.41 4.16
C GLN A 21 -32.94 11.48 3.80
N LEU A 22 -32.19 12.35 4.45
CA LEU A 22 -30.73 12.27 4.53
C LEU A 22 -30.39 10.94 5.23
N ASN A 23 -30.40 9.86 4.49
CA ASN A 23 -29.62 8.71 4.88
C ASN A 23 -28.16 9.14 4.73
N ALA A 24 -27.54 9.48 5.85
CA ALA A 24 -26.10 9.49 5.94
C ALA A 24 -25.67 8.07 5.53
N GLN A 25 -25.30 7.93 4.27
CA GLN A 25 -24.70 6.72 3.76
C GLN A 25 -23.39 6.59 4.54
N HIS A 26 -23.38 5.71 5.51
CA HIS A 26 -22.16 5.35 6.25
C HIS A 26 -21.23 4.78 5.19
N ASP A 27 -20.23 5.58 4.79
CA ASP A 27 -19.14 5.12 3.94
C ASP A 27 -18.45 3.96 4.65
N THR A 28 -18.90 2.74 4.38
CA THR A 28 -18.27 1.54 4.90
C THR A 28 -16.99 1.34 4.11
N LEU A 29 -15.88 1.72 4.72
CA LEU A 29 -14.55 1.47 4.18
C LEU A 29 -14.33 -0.05 4.08
N GLN A 30 -13.99 -0.52 2.91
CA GLN A 30 -13.67 -1.92 2.65
C GLN A 30 -12.16 -2.13 2.76
N TRP A 31 -11.74 -3.11 3.55
CA TRP A 31 -10.34 -3.52 3.65
C TRP A 31 -10.00 -4.55 2.59
N HIS A 32 -8.89 -4.32 1.93
CA HIS A 32 -8.25 -5.23 1.01
C HIS A 32 -6.90 -5.68 1.59
N THR A 33 -6.49 -6.90 1.28
CA THR A 33 -5.23 -7.46 1.73
C THR A 33 -4.25 -7.57 0.56
N GLU A 34 -3.01 -7.92 0.84
CA GLU A 34 -1.99 -8.17 -0.18
C GLU A 34 -2.41 -9.23 -1.23
N LYS A 35 -3.38 -10.09 -0.89
CA LYS A 35 -3.89 -11.13 -1.79
C LYS A 35 -4.84 -10.61 -2.88
N ASP A 36 -5.39 -9.41 -2.64
CA ASP A 36 -6.32 -8.76 -3.57
C ASP A 36 -5.56 -7.98 -4.65
N PHE A 37 -4.23 -7.88 -4.55
CA PHE A 37 -3.39 -7.09 -5.45
C PHE A 37 -2.25 -7.91 -6.04
N THR A 38 -1.81 -7.51 -7.23
CA THR A 38 -0.55 -7.97 -7.80
C THR A 38 0.58 -7.08 -7.32
N VAL A 39 1.49 -7.62 -6.50
CA VAL A 39 2.68 -6.90 -6.06
C VAL A 39 3.70 -6.89 -7.19
N GLN A 40 4.07 -5.72 -7.65
CA GLN A 40 5.01 -5.47 -8.74
C GLN A 40 6.39 -5.02 -8.21
N GLY A 41 7.38 -4.92 -9.10
CA GLY A 41 8.75 -4.54 -8.74
C GLY A 41 9.64 -5.69 -8.29
N LYS A 42 9.13 -6.92 -8.28
CA LYS A 42 9.91 -8.13 -8.01
C LYS A 42 10.78 -8.51 -9.20
N VAL A 43 11.91 -9.16 -8.93
CA VAL A 43 12.77 -9.71 -10.00
C VAL A 43 12.04 -10.79 -10.81
N ARG A 44 11.21 -11.60 -10.13
CA ARG A 44 10.31 -12.61 -10.69
C ARG A 44 9.13 -12.79 -9.75
N GLU A 45 8.07 -13.45 -10.22
CA GLU A 45 6.87 -13.70 -9.39
C GLU A 45 7.08 -14.70 -8.25
N ALA A 46 8.18 -15.45 -8.25
CA ALA A 46 8.42 -16.53 -7.32
C ALA A 46 9.21 -16.09 -6.09
N GLY A 47 8.53 -15.87 -5.01
CA GLY A 47 9.07 -15.77 -3.66
C GLY A 47 7.98 -16.23 -2.69
N THR A 48 8.36 -16.85 -1.59
CA THR A 48 7.41 -17.37 -0.60
C THR A 48 6.64 -16.24 0.08
N LEU A 49 7.29 -15.09 0.28
CA LEU A 49 6.68 -13.95 0.95
C LEU A 49 6.11 -12.92 -0.03
N PRO A 50 4.95 -12.30 0.27
CA PRO A 50 4.29 -11.35 -0.62
C PRO A 50 5.17 -10.18 -1.02
N PHE A 51 6.02 -9.70 -0.11
CA PHE A 51 6.86 -8.51 -0.30
C PHE A 51 8.35 -8.82 -0.40
N GLN A 52 8.71 -10.05 -0.73
CA GLN A 52 10.08 -10.47 -1.03
C GLN A 52 10.42 -10.08 -2.47
N ARG A 53 11.60 -9.46 -2.68
CA ARG A 53 12.02 -8.99 -4.00
C ARG A 53 12.64 -10.07 -4.88
N PHE A 54 13.37 -11.01 -4.27
CA PHE A 54 14.04 -12.09 -4.99
C PHE A 54 13.26 -13.41 -4.84
N PRO A 55 13.27 -14.27 -5.85
CA PRO A 55 12.76 -15.63 -5.70
C PRO A 55 13.66 -16.46 -4.75
N ASP A 56 13.06 -17.43 -4.07
CA ASP A 56 13.75 -18.24 -3.04
C ASP A 56 14.99 -18.95 -3.56
N GLU A 57 14.98 -19.34 -4.82
CA GLU A 57 16.13 -19.99 -5.50
C GLU A 57 17.41 -19.12 -5.54
N MET A 58 17.27 -17.82 -5.33
CA MET A 58 18.42 -16.89 -5.30
C MET A 58 19.18 -16.94 -3.98
N GLN A 59 18.59 -17.48 -2.91
CA GLN A 59 19.23 -17.54 -1.60
C GLN A 59 20.60 -18.23 -1.66
N SER A 60 20.72 -19.34 -2.39
CA SER A 60 21.98 -20.06 -2.54
C SER A 60 22.92 -19.48 -3.62
N LYS A 61 22.45 -18.53 -4.40
CA LYS A 61 23.19 -17.97 -5.55
C LYS A 61 23.79 -16.60 -5.30
N VAL A 62 23.38 -15.92 -4.22
CA VAL A 62 23.88 -14.61 -3.85
C VAL A 62 24.55 -14.65 -2.48
N ARG A 63 25.34 -13.62 -2.17
CA ARG A 63 25.94 -13.48 -0.84
C ARG A 63 24.86 -13.20 0.20
N GLU A 64 25.02 -13.71 1.40
CA GLU A 64 24.07 -13.55 2.51
C GLU A 64 23.59 -12.09 2.73
N PRO A 65 24.46 -11.06 2.77
CA PRO A 65 23.99 -9.69 2.90
C PRO A 65 23.07 -9.22 1.77
N VAL A 66 23.30 -9.69 0.54
CA VAL A 66 22.44 -9.38 -0.62
C VAL A 66 21.09 -10.08 -0.49
N TRP A 67 21.09 -11.32 -0.02
CA TRP A 67 19.87 -12.05 0.28
C TRP A 67 19.05 -11.32 1.36
N ASN A 68 19.69 -10.97 2.49
CA ASN A 68 19.01 -10.28 3.59
C ASN A 68 18.40 -8.93 3.13
N LEU A 69 19.10 -8.17 2.31
CA LEU A 69 18.57 -6.93 1.73
C LEU A 69 17.39 -7.17 0.77
N SER A 70 17.29 -8.34 0.16
CA SER A 70 16.18 -8.66 -0.74
C SER A 70 14.85 -8.86 -0.02
N MET A 71 14.89 -9.07 1.30
CA MET A 71 13.70 -9.17 2.15
C MET A 71 13.05 -7.81 2.43
N ASN A 72 13.76 -6.71 2.21
CA ASN A 72 13.17 -5.38 2.29
C ASN A 72 12.28 -5.12 1.08
N SER A 73 11.13 -4.49 1.30
CA SER A 73 10.11 -4.22 0.28
C SER A 73 10.36 -2.95 -0.56
N ALA A 74 11.53 -2.33 -0.44
CA ALA A 74 11.87 -1.12 -1.19
C ALA A 74 11.73 -1.33 -2.71
N GLY A 75 10.99 -0.44 -3.39
CA GLY A 75 10.73 -0.52 -4.83
C GLY A 75 9.60 -1.48 -5.23
N LEU A 76 8.96 -2.16 -4.28
CA LEU A 76 7.73 -2.89 -4.54
C LEU A 76 6.54 -1.94 -4.52
N TYR A 77 5.56 -2.19 -5.38
CA TYR A 77 4.35 -1.37 -5.47
C TYR A 77 3.13 -2.20 -5.88
N VAL A 78 1.96 -1.65 -5.66
CA VAL A 78 0.68 -2.16 -6.16
C VAL A 78 -0.03 -1.05 -6.91
N ASP A 79 -0.69 -1.40 -8.01
CA ASP A 79 -1.57 -0.51 -8.75
C ASP A 79 -3.02 -0.87 -8.44
N PHE A 80 -3.85 0.14 -8.26
CA PHE A 80 -5.28 -0.03 -8.08
C PHE A 80 -6.05 1.17 -8.62
N TYR A 81 -7.33 0.97 -8.91
CA TYR A 81 -8.25 2.02 -9.28
C TYR A 81 -9.28 2.21 -8.18
N THR A 82 -9.57 3.45 -7.86
CA THR A 82 -10.60 3.78 -6.87
C THR A 82 -11.33 5.06 -7.26
N ASN A 83 -12.61 5.14 -6.90
CA ASN A 83 -13.39 6.35 -6.88
C ASN A 83 -13.61 6.89 -5.46
N SER A 84 -12.92 6.27 -4.49
CA SER A 84 -12.97 6.70 -3.09
C SER A 84 -12.27 8.05 -2.91
N PRO A 85 -12.84 8.97 -2.13
CA PRO A 85 -12.17 10.20 -1.73
C PRO A 85 -11.08 9.95 -0.67
N THR A 86 -11.03 8.75 -0.09
CA THR A 86 -10.09 8.40 0.98
C THR A 86 -9.42 7.05 0.69
N VAL A 87 -8.12 7.00 0.88
CA VAL A 87 -7.31 5.78 0.89
C VAL A 87 -6.63 5.70 2.25
N GLU A 88 -6.76 4.56 2.90
CA GLU A 88 -6.08 4.28 4.17
C GLU A 88 -5.24 3.02 4.01
N VAL A 89 -3.99 3.08 4.46
CA VAL A 89 -3.06 1.96 4.39
C VAL A 89 -2.63 1.60 5.80
N LYS A 90 -2.69 0.30 6.14
CA LYS A 90 -2.18 -0.24 7.41
C LYS A 90 -1.22 -1.38 7.14
N TYR A 91 -0.09 -1.37 7.83
CA TYR A 91 0.93 -2.40 7.68
C TYR A 91 1.83 -2.48 8.91
N GLU A 92 2.55 -3.58 8.99
CA GLU A 92 3.58 -3.83 9.99
C GLU A 92 4.91 -4.04 9.27
N VAL A 93 6.00 -3.65 9.89
CA VAL A 93 7.36 -3.90 9.40
C VAL A 93 8.13 -4.75 10.40
N GLU A 94 9.05 -5.55 9.90
CA GLU A 94 10.03 -6.23 10.72
C GLU A 94 11.28 -5.37 10.82
N GLY A 95 11.79 -5.14 12.02
CA GLY A 95 12.99 -4.36 12.29
C GLY A 95 12.72 -2.93 12.72
N GLU A 96 13.74 -2.09 12.59
CA GLU A 96 13.72 -0.71 13.06
C GLU A 96 12.83 0.19 12.18
N LEU A 97 12.06 1.06 12.82
CA LEU A 97 11.22 2.02 12.10
C LEU A 97 12.01 3.18 11.50
N ALA A 98 13.14 3.52 12.09
CA ALA A 98 14.01 4.62 11.66
C ALA A 98 15.47 4.27 11.93
N PHE A 99 16.40 4.92 11.23
CA PHE A 99 17.82 4.85 11.51
C PHE A 99 18.36 6.22 11.93
N PRO A 100 19.53 6.31 12.60
CA PRO A 100 20.10 7.59 13.03
C PRO A 100 20.30 8.60 11.89
N HIS A 101 20.47 8.12 10.66
CA HIS A 101 20.69 8.90 9.45
C HIS A 101 19.49 8.94 8.49
N MET A 102 18.36 8.26 8.84
CA MET A 102 17.19 8.17 7.98
C MET A 102 15.89 8.14 8.82
N PRO A 103 14.97 9.10 8.60
CA PRO A 103 13.72 9.17 9.34
C PRO A 103 12.81 7.97 9.02
N ALA A 104 11.81 7.73 9.88
CA ALA A 104 10.85 6.63 9.73
C ALA A 104 10.11 6.64 8.38
N THR A 105 9.80 7.81 7.85
CA THR A 105 9.18 7.94 6.52
C THR A 105 10.06 7.38 5.40
N GLY A 106 11.39 7.46 5.54
CA GLY A 106 12.34 6.90 4.57
C GLY A 106 12.67 5.42 4.77
N VAL A 107 12.60 4.93 6.03
CA VAL A 107 12.91 3.52 6.36
C VAL A 107 11.69 2.64 6.24
N SER A 108 10.56 3.08 6.78
CA SER A 108 9.35 2.28 6.96
C SER A 108 8.12 2.87 6.30
N GLY A 109 8.24 4.01 5.62
CA GLY A 109 7.13 4.69 4.97
C GLY A 109 6.66 3.98 3.70
N VAL A 110 5.46 4.34 3.27
CA VAL A 110 4.86 3.98 1.99
C VAL A 110 4.48 5.26 1.26
N ASP A 111 4.69 5.32 -0.05
CA ASP A 111 4.31 6.48 -0.86
C ASP A 111 3.05 6.16 -1.67
N LEU A 112 2.16 7.12 -1.75
CA LEU A 112 1.01 7.09 -2.65
C LEU A 112 1.26 8.03 -3.82
N TYR A 113 1.02 7.52 -5.03
CA TYR A 113 1.03 8.31 -6.25
C TYR A 113 -0.32 8.21 -6.96
N ALA A 114 -0.84 9.32 -7.43
CA ALA A 114 -2.04 9.38 -8.24
C ALA A 114 -1.70 9.71 -9.69
N LEU A 115 -2.31 8.99 -10.63
CA LEU A 115 -2.17 9.27 -12.05
C LEU A 115 -3.19 10.34 -12.46
N GLU A 116 -2.71 11.47 -12.94
CA GLU A 116 -3.56 12.53 -13.50
C GLU A 116 -4.08 12.18 -14.89
N LYS A 117 -5.13 12.88 -15.32
CA LYS A 117 -5.63 12.80 -16.71
C LYS A 117 -4.60 13.21 -17.77
N SER A 118 -3.63 14.03 -17.38
CA SER A 118 -2.49 14.41 -18.22
C SER A 118 -1.49 13.29 -18.47
N GLY A 119 -1.58 12.17 -17.73
CA GLY A 119 -0.64 11.06 -17.75
C GLY A 119 0.54 11.22 -16.78
N ASN A 120 0.56 12.26 -15.96
CA ASN A 120 1.60 12.47 -14.96
C ASN A 120 1.26 11.79 -13.63
N TRP A 121 2.26 11.20 -13.00
CA TRP A 121 2.16 10.68 -11.64
C TRP A 121 2.47 11.80 -10.64
N LEU A 122 1.56 12.04 -9.71
CA LEU A 122 1.72 13.00 -8.63
C LEU A 122 1.83 12.27 -7.31
N TRP A 123 2.85 12.64 -6.53
CA TRP A 123 2.94 12.21 -5.15
C TRP A 123 1.81 12.81 -4.32
N VAL A 124 1.12 11.96 -3.57
CA VAL A 124 0.03 12.36 -2.68
C VAL A 124 0.56 12.34 -1.26
N ARG A 125 0.47 13.49 -0.60
CA ARG A 125 0.89 13.59 0.80
C ARG A 125 -0.09 12.84 1.70
N GLY A 126 0.44 11.92 2.51
CA GLY A 126 -0.31 11.24 3.57
C GLY A 126 0.04 11.72 4.97
N ASN A 127 -0.70 11.22 5.94
CA ASN A 127 -0.49 11.46 7.34
C ASN A 127 -0.06 10.16 8.00
N TYR A 128 1.21 10.03 8.32
CA TYR A 128 1.74 8.84 8.98
C TYR A 128 1.45 8.82 10.47
N HIS A 129 1.10 7.65 10.94
CA HIS A 129 1.13 7.30 12.35
C HIS A 129 2.03 6.07 12.52
N PHE A 130 3.23 6.27 13.10
CA PHE A 130 4.20 5.20 13.34
C PHE A 130 3.98 4.61 14.72
N GLY A 131 3.83 3.28 14.80
CA GLY A 131 3.61 2.48 15.99
C GLY A 131 3.82 1.01 15.66
N ASP A 132 3.32 0.08 16.47
CA ASP A 132 3.36 -1.36 16.20
C ASP A 132 2.67 -1.70 14.87
N THR A 133 1.58 -1.01 14.57
CA THR A 133 0.95 -0.95 13.25
C THR A 133 1.12 0.47 12.71
N ILE A 134 1.67 0.60 11.51
CA ILE A 134 1.84 1.87 10.83
C ILE A 134 0.57 2.13 10.01
N SER A 135 0.04 3.35 10.09
CA SER A 135 -1.06 3.82 9.24
C SER A 135 -0.68 5.08 8.47
N TYR A 136 -1.27 5.19 7.26
CA TYR A 136 -1.05 6.26 6.30
C TYR A 136 -2.40 6.72 5.74
#